data_44bcf661a1b75dfcabba761b43d011ab
#
_entry.id   44bcf661a1b75dfcabba761b43d011ab
#
_cell.length_a   1.000
_cell.length_b   1.000
_cell.length_c   1.000
_cell.angle_alpha   90.00
_cell.angle_beta   90.00
_cell.angle_gamma   90.00
#
_symmetry.space_group_name_H-M   'P 1'
#
loop_
_entity.id
_entity.type
_entity.pdbx_description
1 polymer ?
#
loop_
_entity_poly.entity_id
_entity_poly.type
_entity_poly.pdbx_seq_one_letter_code
_entity_poly.pdbx_strand_id
1 'polypeptide(L)'
;MSEMVHITINKQPLEVPAGTRIIEAAKMLNIDIPHLCYHPDQTIKAHCRMCMVEVVGSRKLTAACSTVVWEGMEVITDSKKVYDAQTGVLDLILSDHKTNCLSCARNGTCELQALCRRFNRLHPELPDISSDEPLRIDNPSIVRDPAKCVKCGRCVKVCAEVQGCAALTYSGRSAGFKVTTAFDLPMDQTDCVLCGQCSLVCPVGAIVETDYTNEVTAAIQNPSKHVIVQVAPSVRVGLGDEFGMEAGAVVTGKMVTALRMLGFDKVFDTNFSADLTIMEEGSELLKRIREGGKLPMITSCSPGWVTYLEKHHPELIDHLSTAKSPQAMFGAVAKTYYAQKMGWDPHDVVSVSVMPCTAKKYEASRPELGRDGYHDVDYVLTTRELAKLIRYVGLDLSVLPESEFDSPLGTGSGAGAIFGATGGVMEAALRTAYELYTGKTLPRLEFDAVRGDINAIKEATIDLDGTPLKVAVANGLKNAEELIRRVERGEADYIFIEIMACPGGCIGGGGQPIGTNNAVRDARIQALYEIDRSLPLRKSHENPEVKTIYEEFFGAPLSQRSHELLHTHYHARKKRHDFSHLN
;
A
#
# COMPACT_ATOMS: atom_id res chain seq x y z
N MET A 1 3.43 32.85 -13.34
CA MET A 1 4.63 32.57 -12.51
C MET A 1 4.23 32.89 -11.07
N SER A 2 4.42 32.01 -10.12
CA SER A 2 4.18 32.31 -8.69
C SER A 2 5.14 33.42 -8.26
N GLU A 3 4.64 34.39 -7.50
CA GLU A 3 5.48 35.39 -6.87
C GLU A 3 6.55 34.72 -6.02
N MET A 4 7.81 35.18 -6.16
CA MET A 4 8.93 34.65 -5.38
C MET A 4 9.16 35.56 -4.18
N VAL A 5 9.56 35.00 -3.05
CA VAL A 5 9.89 35.75 -1.81
C VAL A 5 11.31 35.40 -1.35
N HIS A 6 12.03 36.39 -0.85
CA HIS A 6 13.39 36.27 -0.33
C HIS A 6 13.33 36.16 1.20
N ILE A 7 13.94 35.11 1.71
CA ILE A 7 14.00 34.82 3.15
C ILE A 7 15.41 34.48 3.58
N THR A 8 15.64 34.41 4.87
CA THR A 8 16.90 33.91 5.43
C THR A 8 16.61 32.85 6.50
N ILE A 9 17.26 31.69 6.44
CA ILE A 9 17.19 30.68 7.48
C ILE A 9 18.60 30.41 8.01
N ASN A 10 18.82 30.59 9.31
CA ASN A 10 20.13 30.49 9.95
C ASN A 10 21.21 31.26 9.18
N LYS A 11 20.91 32.49 8.77
CA LYS A 11 21.75 33.40 7.96
C LYS A 11 22.02 32.93 6.52
N GLN A 12 21.41 31.87 6.05
CA GLN A 12 21.51 31.41 4.66
C GLN A 12 20.35 32.02 3.86
N PRO A 13 20.63 32.82 2.82
CA PRO A 13 19.58 33.40 1.98
C PRO A 13 18.94 32.31 1.09
N LEU A 14 17.65 32.44 0.85
CA LEU A 14 16.89 31.53 0.01
C LEU A 14 15.75 32.29 -0.67
N GLU A 15 15.54 31.99 -1.94
CA GLU A 15 14.41 32.46 -2.72
C GLU A 15 13.42 31.29 -2.92
N VAL A 16 12.16 31.50 -2.58
CA VAL A 16 11.12 30.44 -2.65
C VAL A 16 9.79 31.02 -3.17
N PRO A 17 8.93 30.18 -3.77
CA PRO A 17 7.58 30.60 -4.13
C PRO A 17 6.78 31.11 -2.94
N ALA A 18 6.00 32.17 -3.13
CA ALA A 18 5.04 32.63 -2.13
C ALA A 18 4.08 31.48 -1.78
N GLY A 19 3.74 31.33 -0.49
CA GLY A 19 2.94 30.22 0.01
C GLY A 19 3.76 29.04 0.55
N THR A 20 5.07 28.98 0.31
CA THR A 20 5.98 27.98 0.90
C THR A 20 5.97 28.09 2.43
N ARG A 21 6.02 26.96 3.13
CA ARG A 21 6.12 26.95 4.60
C ARG A 21 7.57 26.94 5.07
N ILE A 22 7.81 27.45 6.28
CA ILE A 22 9.17 27.48 6.85
C ILE A 22 9.81 26.08 6.83
N ILE A 23 9.08 25.02 7.18
CA ILE A 23 9.63 23.65 7.21
C ILE A 23 10.04 23.16 5.81
N GLU A 24 9.30 23.53 4.78
CA GLU A 24 9.59 23.20 3.39
C GLU A 24 10.79 23.99 2.86
N ALA A 25 10.82 25.29 3.16
CA ALA A 25 11.95 26.16 2.82
C ALA A 25 13.26 25.71 3.51
N ALA A 26 13.19 25.33 4.79
CA ALA A 26 14.35 24.81 5.53
C ALA A 26 14.91 23.53 4.88
N LYS A 27 14.03 22.65 4.41
CA LYS A 27 14.44 21.41 3.72
C LYS A 27 15.21 21.68 2.42
N MET A 28 14.91 22.77 1.70
CA MET A 28 15.66 23.16 0.50
C MET A 28 17.11 23.56 0.81
N LEU A 29 17.38 23.99 2.05
CA LEU A 29 18.72 24.28 2.56
C LEU A 29 19.36 23.09 3.30
N ASN A 30 18.76 21.88 3.23
CA ASN A 30 19.15 20.70 3.99
C ASN A 30 19.12 20.91 5.51
N ILE A 31 18.27 21.83 6.00
CA ILE A 31 18.02 22.06 7.42
C ILE A 31 16.81 21.23 7.82
N ASP A 32 17.04 20.21 8.66
CA ASP A 32 15.98 19.37 9.20
C ASP A 32 15.38 20.00 10.47
N ILE A 33 14.14 20.46 10.39
CA ILE A 33 13.37 20.94 11.53
C ILE A 33 12.61 19.76 12.15
N PRO A 34 12.81 19.46 13.46
CA PRO A 34 12.22 18.29 14.10
C PRO A 34 10.70 18.34 14.09
N HIS A 35 10.04 17.22 13.78
CA HIS A 35 8.59 17.15 13.72
C HIS A 35 8.08 15.73 13.91
N LEU A 36 6.80 15.54 14.31
CA LEU A 36 6.11 14.26 14.38
C LEU A 36 4.74 14.30 13.68
N CYS A 37 4.05 15.43 13.68
CA CYS A 37 2.70 15.50 13.08
C CYS A 37 2.71 15.94 11.62
N TYR A 38 3.75 16.61 11.13
CA TYR A 38 3.86 17.02 9.73
C TYR A 38 4.08 15.79 8.83
N HIS A 39 3.40 15.79 7.69
CA HIS A 39 3.61 14.86 6.58
C HIS A 39 3.37 15.64 5.28
N PRO A 40 4.25 15.55 4.28
CA PRO A 40 4.17 16.38 3.07
C PRO A 40 2.85 16.21 2.31
N ASP A 41 2.29 15.02 2.28
CA ASP A 41 1.08 14.68 1.51
C ASP A 41 -0.21 14.82 2.35
N GLN A 42 -0.19 15.51 3.49
CA GLN A 42 -1.37 15.65 4.36
C GLN A 42 -1.62 17.12 4.73
N THR A 43 -2.87 17.44 5.00
CA THR A 43 -3.21 18.75 5.54
C THR A 43 -2.52 19.01 6.89
N ILE A 44 -2.14 20.26 7.11
CA ILE A 44 -1.38 20.65 8.30
C ILE A 44 -2.21 20.49 9.57
N LYS A 45 -1.60 19.89 10.57
CA LYS A 45 -2.20 19.63 11.89
C LYS A 45 -1.69 20.56 12.98
N ALA A 46 -0.40 20.86 12.96
CA ALA A 46 0.33 21.65 13.96
C ALA A 46 0.13 21.17 15.41
N HIS A 47 -0.08 19.86 15.63
CA HIS A 47 -0.41 19.27 16.94
C HIS A 47 0.81 19.10 17.85
N CYS A 48 1.92 18.54 17.32
CA CYS A 48 3.02 18.07 18.16
C CYS A 48 3.92 19.18 18.71
N ARG A 49 3.92 20.37 18.09
CA ARG A 49 4.76 21.52 18.45
C ARG A 49 6.28 21.28 18.46
N MET A 50 6.75 20.15 17.97
CA MET A 50 8.18 19.88 17.84
C MET A 50 8.91 20.83 16.89
N CYS A 51 8.21 21.35 15.86
CA CYS A 51 8.79 22.21 14.83
C CYS A 51 8.81 23.70 15.18
N MET A 52 8.92 24.05 16.46
CA MET A 52 9.02 25.44 16.90
C MET A 52 10.34 26.06 16.44
N VAL A 53 10.26 27.27 15.87
CA VAL A 53 11.41 28.07 15.40
C VAL A 53 11.25 29.51 15.85
N GLU A 54 12.33 30.28 15.82
CA GLU A 54 12.32 31.73 16.10
C GLU A 54 12.23 32.50 14.76
N VAL A 55 11.37 33.51 14.72
CA VAL A 55 11.30 34.47 13.63
C VAL A 55 11.76 35.82 14.20
N VAL A 56 12.79 36.39 13.59
CA VAL A 56 13.37 37.68 14.06
C VAL A 56 12.28 38.76 14.07
N GLY A 57 12.24 39.52 15.15
CA GLY A 57 11.18 40.52 15.39
C GLY A 57 9.91 39.97 16.05
N SER A 58 9.73 38.62 16.13
CA SER A 58 8.61 38.01 16.84
C SER A 58 8.95 37.77 18.32
N ARG A 59 8.02 38.06 19.20
CA ARG A 59 8.15 37.76 20.65
C ARG A 59 7.94 36.25 20.96
N LYS A 60 7.22 35.54 20.07
CA LYS A 60 6.80 34.15 20.25
C LYS A 60 7.51 33.21 19.25
N LEU A 61 7.79 32.00 19.70
CA LEU A 61 8.17 30.93 18.77
C LEU A 61 7.01 30.54 17.88
N THR A 62 7.32 30.12 16.67
CA THR A 62 6.37 29.83 15.60
C THR A 62 6.52 28.38 15.16
N ALA A 63 5.41 27.72 14.82
CA ALA A 63 5.43 26.36 14.29
C ALA A 63 5.78 26.37 12.79
N ALA A 64 6.95 25.89 12.43
CA ALA A 64 7.46 25.91 11.06
C ALA A 64 6.56 25.17 10.05
N CYS A 65 5.87 24.13 10.49
CA CYS A 65 4.98 23.33 9.62
C CYS A 65 3.70 24.07 9.19
N SER A 66 3.29 25.12 9.91
CA SER A 66 2.04 25.84 9.63
C SER A 66 2.23 27.31 9.24
N THR A 67 3.45 27.82 9.33
CA THR A 67 3.75 29.21 9.02
C THR A 67 4.28 29.33 7.60
N VAL A 68 3.58 30.12 6.80
CA VAL A 68 3.98 30.51 5.44
C VAL A 68 5.05 31.58 5.53
N VAL A 69 6.05 31.55 4.67
CA VAL A 69 7.11 32.55 4.58
C VAL A 69 6.60 33.83 3.90
N TRP A 70 7.24 34.97 4.21
CA TRP A 70 6.98 36.29 3.60
C TRP A 70 8.28 37.01 3.28
N GLU A 71 8.21 38.02 2.42
CA GLU A 71 9.38 38.80 1.99
C GLU A 71 10.15 39.37 3.16
N GLY A 72 11.48 39.15 3.16
CA GLY A 72 12.38 39.63 4.22
C GLY A 72 12.31 38.83 5.52
N MET A 73 11.62 37.67 5.56
CA MET A 73 11.53 36.86 6.78
C MET A 73 12.89 36.29 7.16
N GLU A 74 13.29 36.47 8.42
CA GLU A 74 14.50 35.83 8.98
C GLU A 74 14.11 34.81 10.04
N VAL A 75 14.55 33.53 9.84
CA VAL A 75 14.22 32.37 10.69
C VAL A 75 15.49 31.83 11.33
N ILE A 76 15.42 31.51 12.62
CA ILE A 76 16.47 30.85 13.40
C ILE A 76 15.93 29.55 13.94
N THR A 77 16.59 28.42 13.59
CA THR A 77 16.15 27.05 13.93
C THR A 77 16.99 26.41 15.04
N ASP A 78 18.08 27.05 15.45
CA ASP A 78 19.14 26.50 16.33
C ASP A 78 19.49 27.38 17.53
N SER A 79 18.66 28.42 17.85
CA SER A 79 18.88 29.21 19.04
C SER A 79 18.63 28.40 20.32
N LYS A 80 19.25 28.85 21.44
CA LYS A 80 18.99 28.25 22.77
C LYS A 80 17.51 28.22 23.10
N LYS A 81 16.78 29.30 22.79
CA LYS A 81 15.34 29.40 23.02
C LYS A 81 14.54 28.37 22.24
N VAL A 82 14.93 28.09 20.99
CA VAL A 82 14.34 27.04 20.14
C VAL A 82 14.64 25.66 20.72
N TYR A 83 15.91 25.40 21.07
CA TYR A 83 16.34 24.15 21.66
C TYR A 83 15.58 23.83 22.96
N ASP A 84 15.51 24.80 23.89
CA ASP A 84 14.81 24.62 25.17
C ASP A 84 13.31 24.32 24.96
N ALA A 85 12.67 24.98 24.00
CA ALA A 85 11.26 24.74 23.68
C ALA A 85 11.03 23.36 23.05
N GLN A 86 11.87 22.97 22.09
CA GLN A 86 11.77 21.66 21.42
C GLN A 86 12.04 20.52 22.42
N THR A 87 13.02 20.68 23.31
CA THR A 87 13.34 19.71 24.35
C THR A 87 12.20 19.56 25.36
N GLY A 88 11.63 20.67 25.84
CA GLY A 88 10.47 20.62 26.75
C GLY A 88 9.24 19.96 26.12
N VAL A 89 9.01 20.19 24.83
CA VAL A 89 7.94 19.50 24.10
C VAL A 89 8.23 18.00 23.98
N LEU A 90 9.49 17.63 23.73
CA LEU A 90 9.88 16.20 23.66
C LEU A 90 9.69 15.51 25.01
N ASP A 91 10.05 16.15 26.12
CA ASP A 91 9.85 15.61 27.49
C ASP A 91 8.35 15.38 27.77
N LEU A 92 7.47 16.30 27.35
CA LEU A 92 6.01 16.13 27.45
C LEU A 92 5.52 14.93 26.62
N ILE A 93 6.04 14.75 25.40
CA ILE A 93 5.66 13.61 24.55
C ILE A 93 6.14 12.30 25.19
N LEU A 94 7.34 12.27 25.73
CA LEU A 94 7.91 11.09 26.39
C LEU A 94 7.17 10.70 27.66
N SER A 95 6.66 11.67 28.43
CA SER A 95 5.86 11.36 29.63
C SER A 95 4.55 10.63 29.34
N ASP A 96 4.01 10.78 28.14
CA ASP A 96 2.76 10.15 27.70
C ASP A 96 3.01 9.02 26.66
N HIS A 97 4.22 8.45 26.67
CA HIS A 97 4.61 7.39 25.73
C HIS A 97 5.31 6.23 26.45
N LYS A 98 4.77 5.00 26.32
CA LYS A 98 5.37 3.81 26.92
C LYS A 98 6.73 3.52 26.28
N THR A 99 7.81 3.70 27.04
CA THR A 99 9.20 3.66 26.55
C THR A 99 9.84 2.26 26.59
N ASN A 100 9.08 1.19 26.33
CA ASN A 100 9.59 -0.17 26.22
C ASN A 100 10.18 -0.46 24.81
N CYS A 101 11.15 0.34 24.37
CA CYS A 101 11.65 0.36 22.99
C CYS A 101 12.21 -0.99 22.51
N LEU A 102 12.90 -1.76 23.36
CA LEU A 102 13.53 -3.03 22.98
C LEU A 102 12.53 -4.08 22.47
N SER A 103 11.29 -4.05 22.97
CA SER A 103 10.21 -4.94 22.53
C SER A 103 9.25 -4.29 21.50
N CYS A 104 9.56 -3.09 21.04
CA CYS A 104 8.71 -2.35 20.11
C CYS A 104 8.99 -2.75 18.67
N ALA A 105 7.93 -2.99 17.88
CA ALA A 105 8.04 -3.31 16.44
C ALA A 105 8.75 -2.22 15.61
N ARG A 106 8.82 -0.97 16.12
CA ARG A 106 9.49 0.16 15.47
C ARG A 106 10.87 0.47 16.07
N ASN A 107 11.44 -0.44 16.87
CA ASN A 107 12.79 -0.25 17.42
C ASN A 107 13.82 -0.05 16.30
N GLY A 108 14.62 1.01 16.40
CA GLY A 108 15.62 1.39 15.39
C GLY A 108 15.08 2.21 14.21
N THR A 109 13.76 2.17 13.91
CA THR A 109 13.13 2.90 12.79
C THR A 109 12.09 3.93 13.26
N CYS A 110 12.00 4.20 14.55
CA CYS A 110 11.03 5.10 15.17
C CYS A 110 11.49 6.57 15.09
N GLU A 111 10.62 7.45 14.56
CA GLU A 111 10.91 8.89 14.49
C GLU A 111 11.10 9.52 15.89
N LEU A 112 10.35 9.05 16.91
CA LEU A 112 10.53 9.51 18.28
C LEU A 112 11.89 9.12 18.84
N GLN A 113 12.34 7.87 18.62
CA GLN A 113 13.70 7.47 19.02
C GLN A 113 14.78 8.31 18.33
N ALA A 114 14.60 8.67 17.05
CA ALA A 114 15.52 9.55 16.35
C ALA A 114 15.59 10.94 17.01
N LEU A 115 14.44 11.49 17.42
CA LEU A 115 14.41 12.76 18.18
C LEU A 115 15.06 12.62 19.55
N CYS A 116 14.82 11.53 20.29
CA CYS A 116 15.49 11.29 21.57
C CYS A 116 17.01 11.28 21.43
N ARG A 117 17.55 10.63 20.40
CA ARG A 117 18.99 10.64 20.10
C ARG A 117 19.48 12.04 19.75
N ARG A 118 18.76 12.76 18.89
CA ARG A 118 19.10 14.13 18.45
C ARG A 118 19.20 15.10 19.63
N PHE A 119 18.29 15.04 20.58
CA PHE A 119 18.23 15.92 21.74
C PHE A 119 18.90 15.34 22.99
N ASN A 120 19.56 14.18 22.87
CA ASN A 120 20.17 13.46 23.99
C ASN A 120 19.21 13.22 25.17
N ARG A 121 17.93 12.91 24.87
CA ARG A 121 16.89 12.55 25.84
C ARG A 121 16.76 11.02 25.92
N LEU A 122 17.64 10.40 26.72
CA LEU A 122 17.68 8.94 26.88
C LEU A 122 16.63 8.45 27.90
N HIS A 123 16.23 9.32 28.81
CA HIS A 123 15.26 9.06 29.86
C HIS A 123 14.23 10.19 29.90
N PRO A 124 12.93 9.88 30.20
CA PRO A 124 11.93 10.91 30.46
C PRO A 124 12.32 11.77 31.67
N GLU A 125 12.24 13.07 31.52
CA GLU A 125 12.48 14.04 32.61
C GLU A 125 11.22 14.25 33.47
N LEU A 126 10.06 13.93 32.92
CA LEU A 126 8.75 14.09 33.55
C LEU A 126 8.18 12.73 34.00
N PRO A 127 7.29 12.71 35.00
CA PRO A 127 6.61 11.49 35.42
C PRO A 127 5.88 10.80 34.26
N ASP A 128 5.91 9.45 34.27
CA ASP A 128 5.16 8.61 33.30
C ASP A 128 3.66 8.74 33.56
N ILE A 129 2.93 9.25 32.56
CA ILE A 129 1.46 9.30 32.51
C ILE A 129 0.92 8.52 31.33
N SER A 130 1.74 7.64 30.72
CA SER A 130 1.35 6.85 29.56
C SER A 130 0.15 5.96 29.85
N SER A 131 -0.63 5.66 28.81
CA SER A 131 -1.80 4.81 28.92
C SER A 131 -1.39 3.35 29.24
N ASP A 132 -2.18 2.69 30.07
CA ASP A 132 -2.12 1.24 30.29
C ASP A 132 -3.14 0.45 29.45
N GLU A 133 -3.72 1.09 28.42
CA GLU A 133 -4.60 0.38 27.49
C GLU A 133 -3.87 -0.79 26.82
N PRO A 134 -4.51 -1.98 26.74
CA PRO A 134 -3.86 -3.15 26.18
C PRO A 134 -3.66 -3.04 24.69
N LEU A 135 -2.67 -3.79 24.20
CA LEU A 135 -2.45 -4.01 22.77
C LEU A 135 -3.72 -4.56 22.12
N ARG A 136 -4.13 -4.01 20.99
CA ARG A 136 -5.34 -4.41 20.26
C ARG A 136 -4.96 -5.18 19.00
N ILE A 137 -5.28 -6.48 18.99
CA ILE A 137 -5.11 -7.41 17.88
C ILE A 137 -6.50 -7.94 17.52
N ASP A 138 -7.30 -7.11 16.87
CA ASP A 138 -8.71 -7.37 16.59
C ASP A 138 -8.99 -7.70 15.11
N ASN A 139 -7.93 -7.84 14.29
CA ASN A 139 -8.01 -8.17 12.88
C ASN A 139 -6.68 -8.75 12.38
N PRO A 140 -6.64 -9.46 11.24
CA PRO A 140 -5.42 -10.10 10.74
C PRO A 140 -4.38 -9.16 10.13
N SER A 141 -4.68 -7.87 9.96
CA SER A 141 -3.89 -6.94 9.15
C SER A 141 -3.11 -5.90 9.95
N ILE A 142 -3.71 -5.37 11.03
CA ILE A 142 -3.23 -4.19 11.73
C ILE A 142 -3.32 -4.39 13.25
N VAL A 143 -2.22 -4.08 13.93
CA VAL A 143 -2.14 -4.05 15.39
C VAL A 143 -2.07 -2.61 15.87
N ARG A 144 -2.80 -2.27 16.93
CA ARG A 144 -2.75 -0.97 17.59
C ARG A 144 -2.25 -1.07 19.02
N ASP A 145 -1.27 -0.24 19.36
CA ASP A 145 -0.75 -0.05 20.71
C ASP A 145 -1.04 1.39 21.17
N PRO A 146 -2.17 1.63 21.88
CA PRO A 146 -2.54 2.96 22.33
C PRO A 146 -1.50 3.60 23.25
N ALA A 147 -0.78 2.80 24.05
CA ALA A 147 0.25 3.26 24.99
C ALA A 147 1.46 3.90 24.29
N LYS A 148 1.66 3.61 23.00
CA LYS A 148 2.73 4.20 22.17
C LYS A 148 2.28 5.36 21.31
N CYS A 149 1.01 5.80 21.43
CA CYS A 149 0.48 6.84 20.58
C CYS A 149 0.95 8.23 21.02
N VAL A 150 1.72 8.93 20.16
CA VAL A 150 2.14 10.34 20.37
C VAL A 150 1.09 11.37 19.93
N LYS A 151 -0.13 10.94 19.65
CA LYS A 151 -1.31 11.77 19.35
C LYS A 151 -1.09 12.77 18.18
N CYS A 152 -0.19 12.44 17.25
CA CYS A 152 0.20 13.31 16.14
C CYS A 152 -0.89 13.49 15.08
N GLY A 153 -1.85 12.57 14.96
CA GLY A 153 -2.98 12.64 14.06
C GLY A 153 -2.72 12.31 12.59
N ARG A 154 -1.51 11.86 12.21
CA ARG A 154 -1.24 11.45 10.82
C ARG A 154 -2.20 10.35 10.35
N CYS A 155 -2.46 9.35 11.19
CA CYS A 155 -3.35 8.22 10.89
C CYS A 155 -4.82 8.65 10.74
N VAL A 156 -5.29 9.61 11.56
CA VAL A 156 -6.64 10.16 11.46
C VAL A 156 -6.82 10.88 10.13
N LYS A 157 -5.83 11.71 9.74
CA LYS A 157 -5.87 12.48 8.49
C LYS A 157 -5.85 11.60 7.25
N VAL A 158 -4.92 10.64 7.16
CA VAL A 158 -4.87 9.75 5.99
C VAL A 158 -6.13 8.90 5.87
N CYS A 159 -6.71 8.44 6.98
CA CYS A 159 -7.93 7.65 6.98
C CYS A 159 -9.15 8.48 6.51
N ALA A 160 -9.25 9.74 6.91
CA ALA A 160 -10.37 10.60 6.56
C ALA A 160 -10.19 11.30 5.19
N GLU A 161 -8.99 11.82 4.89
CA GLU A 161 -8.78 12.71 3.75
C GLU A 161 -8.38 11.97 2.48
N VAL A 162 -7.68 10.83 2.59
CA VAL A 162 -7.21 10.03 1.47
C VAL A 162 -8.08 8.81 1.24
N GLN A 163 -8.42 8.10 2.33
CA GLN A 163 -9.21 6.88 2.24
C GLN A 163 -10.73 7.11 2.38
N GLY A 164 -11.17 8.26 2.86
CA GLY A 164 -12.60 8.52 3.04
C GLY A 164 -13.30 7.67 4.11
N CYS A 165 -12.62 6.67 4.69
CA CYS A 165 -13.20 5.73 5.66
C CYS A 165 -13.44 6.37 7.03
N ALA A 166 -12.63 7.35 7.44
CA ALA A 166 -12.69 8.02 8.75
C ALA A 166 -12.81 7.07 9.97
N ALA A 167 -12.33 5.84 9.86
CA ALA A 167 -12.42 4.81 10.90
C ALA A 167 -11.66 5.18 12.18
N LEU A 168 -10.62 6.03 12.06
CA LEU A 168 -9.85 6.56 13.18
C LEU A 168 -10.24 8.01 13.45
N THR A 169 -10.43 8.35 14.72
CA THR A 169 -10.85 9.67 15.17
C THR A 169 -10.19 10.03 16.50
N TYR A 170 -10.48 11.22 17.00
CA TYR A 170 -10.05 11.66 18.32
C TYR A 170 -11.18 11.47 19.33
N SER A 171 -10.80 11.06 20.55
CA SER A 171 -11.72 10.95 21.69
C SER A 171 -11.07 11.49 22.95
N GLY A 172 -11.90 11.90 23.91
CA GLY A 172 -11.43 12.41 25.20
C GLY A 172 -10.92 13.84 25.18
N ARG A 173 -10.41 14.27 26.33
CA ARG A 173 -9.82 15.60 26.55
C ARG A 173 -8.67 15.51 27.54
N SER A 174 -7.77 16.50 27.53
CA SER A 174 -6.63 16.59 28.46
C SER A 174 -5.80 15.28 28.44
N ALA A 175 -5.44 14.71 29.58
CA ALA A 175 -4.70 13.45 29.69
C ALA A 175 -5.44 12.26 29.05
N GLY A 176 -6.78 12.27 29.08
CA GLY A 176 -7.60 11.25 28.40
C GLY A 176 -7.77 11.41 26.89
N PHE A 177 -7.12 12.41 26.27
CA PHE A 177 -7.17 12.58 24.81
C PHE A 177 -6.43 11.43 24.11
N LYS A 178 -7.10 10.75 23.19
CA LYS A 178 -6.57 9.59 22.46
C LYS A 178 -7.04 9.54 21.01
N VAL A 179 -6.28 8.81 20.19
CA VAL A 179 -6.67 8.40 18.84
C VAL A 179 -7.28 7.00 18.94
N THR A 180 -8.50 6.86 18.49
CA THR A 180 -9.24 5.60 18.57
C THR A 180 -10.26 5.47 17.44
N THR A 181 -11.01 4.38 17.42
CA THR A 181 -12.19 4.16 16.59
C THR A 181 -13.43 4.74 17.28
N ALA A 182 -14.54 4.91 16.55
CA ALA A 182 -15.81 5.30 17.15
C ALA A 182 -16.20 4.30 18.26
N PHE A 183 -16.58 4.81 19.43
CA PHE A 183 -16.96 4.02 20.61
C PHE A 183 -15.91 2.98 21.07
N ASP A 184 -14.64 3.16 20.71
CA ASP A 184 -13.56 2.20 20.98
C ASP A 184 -13.78 0.80 20.37
N LEU A 185 -14.58 0.68 19.32
CA LEU A 185 -14.88 -0.58 18.65
C LEU A 185 -13.63 -1.19 18.00
N PRO A 186 -13.56 -2.51 17.86
CA PRO A 186 -12.57 -3.18 17.01
C PRO A 186 -12.56 -2.61 15.58
N MET A 187 -11.40 -2.55 14.94
CA MET A 187 -11.27 -1.92 13.61
C MET A 187 -12.12 -2.62 12.55
N ASP A 188 -12.25 -3.93 12.60
CA ASP A 188 -13.07 -4.74 11.68
C ASP A 188 -14.58 -4.44 11.80
N GLN A 189 -15.01 -3.89 12.96
CA GLN A 189 -16.40 -3.50 13.23
C GLN A 189 -16.72 -2.05 12.86
N THR A 190 -15.76 -1.33 12.28
CA THR A 190 -15.90 0.05 11.79
C THR A 190 -15.88 0.09 10.26
N ASP A 191 -15.86 1.28 9.69
CA ASP A 191 -15.68 1.47 8.24
C ASP A 191 -14.23 1.20 7.77
N CYS A 192 -13.38 0.65 8.62
CA CYS A 192 -12.01 0.28 8.28
C CYS A 192 -11.99 -0.83 7.22
N VAL A 193 -11.17 -0.63 6.19
CA VAL A 193 -10.93 -1.58 5.10
C VAL A 193 -9.56 -2.28 5.20
N LEU A 194 -8.89 -2.14 6.33
CA LEU A 194 -7.60 -2.76 6.65
C LEU A 194 -6.45 -2.42 5.69
N CYS A 195 -6.54 -1.29 4.99
CA CYS A 195 -5.58 -0.86 3.94
C CYS A 195 -4.18 -0.51 4.46
N GLY A 196 -3.99 -0.30 5.78
CA GLY A 196 -2.69 -0.02 6.40
C GLY A 196 -2.10 1.37 6.14
N GLN A 197 -2.81 2.29 5.48
CA GLN A 197 -2.30 3.65 5.29
C GLN A 197 -2.01 4.36 6.62
N CYS A 198 -2.75 4.05 7.66
CA CYS A 198 -2.51 4.54 9.02
C CYS A 198 -1.19 4.00 9.63
N SER A 199 -0.80 2.77 9.36
CA SER A 199 0.47 2.17 9.76
C SER A 199 1.64 2.83 8.99
N LEU A 200 1.49 3.04 7.68
CA LEU A 200 2.50 3.64 6.81
C LEU A 200 2.92 5.05 7.27
N VAL A 201 1.99 5.84 7.80
CA VAL A 201 2.27 7.22 8.24
C VAL A 201 2.49 7.36 9.74
N CYS A 202 2.40 6.28 10.51
CA CYS A 202 2.62 6.33 11.97
C CYS A 202 4.10 6.55 12.27
N PRO A 203 4.49 7.63 13.00
CA PRO A 203 5.89 7.92 13.28
C PRO A 203 6.49 7.02 14.37
N VAL A 204 5.65 6.25 15.06
CA VAL A 204 6.02 5.39 16.20
C VAL A 204 5.40 4.00 16.08
N GLY A 205 5.58 3.13 17.07
CA GLY A 205 5.00 1.78 17.10
C GLY A 205 3.55 1.69 17.55
N ALA A 206 2.76 2.78 17.43
CA ALA A 206 1.36 2.78 17.88
C ALA A 206 0.40 2.10 16.91
N ILE A 207 0.72 2.07 15.62
CA ILE A 207 -0.03 1.33 14.60
C ILE A 207 1.01 0.66 13.69
N VAL A 208 0.94 -0.67 13.64
CA VAL A 208 1.83 -1.51 12.84
C VAL A 208 1.02 -2.61 12.15
N GLU A 209 1.61 -3.29 11.19
CA GLU A 209 1.04 -4.50 10.60
C GLU A 209 1.07 -5.67 11.60
N THR A 210 0.16 -6.62 11.44
CA THR A 210 0.25 -7.92 12.11
C THR A 210 1.47 -8.65 11.56
N ASP A 211 2.33 -9.13 12.43
CA ASP A 211 3.64 -9.72 12.08
C ASP A 211 3.52 -11.24 11.96
N TYR A 212 3.74 -11.79 10.77
CA TYR A 212 3.76 -13.23 10.51
C TYR A 212 5.18 -13.80 10.28
N THR A 213 6.22 -13.04 10.62
CA THR A 213 7.61 -13.50 10.40
C THR A 213 7.95 -14.76 11.19
N ASN A 214 7.40 -14.93 12.39
CA ASN A 214 7.65 -16.11 13.22
C ASN A 214 6.97 -17.35 12.64
N GLU A 215 5.72 -17.23 12.21
CA GLU A 215 4.93 -18.32 11.62
C GLU A 215 5.56 -18.80 10.31
N VAL A 216 6.00 -17.87 9.46
CA VAL A 216 6.71 -18.20 8.22
C VAL A 216 8.06 -18.85 8.52
N THR A 217 8.82 -18.34 9.48
CA THR A 217 10.08 -18.97 9.89
C THR A 217 9.88 -20.38 10.42
N ALA A 218 8.84 -20.59 11.23
CA ALA A 218 8.50 -21.94 11.74
C ALA A 218 8.07 -22.88 10.60
N ALA A 219 7.34 -22.38 9.61
CA ALA A 219 6.98 -23.18 8.43
C ALA A 219 8.21 -23.59 7.63
N ILE A 220 9.13 -22.66 7.35
CA ILE A 220 10.40 -22.94 6.62
C ILE A 220 11.26 -23.98 7.37
N GLN A 221 11.26 -23.95 8.69
CA GLN A 221 12.04 -24.89 9.52
C GLN A 221 11.36 -26.27 9.64
N ASN A 222 10.12 -26.42 9.19
CA ASN A 222 9.41 -27.69 9.26
C ASN A 222 9.68 -28.55 8.02
N PRO A 223 10.46 -29.67 8.15
CA PRO A 223 10.86 -30.50 7.00
C PRO A 223 9.68 -31.27 6.36
N SER A 224 8.50 -31.30 6.97
CA SER A 224 7.30 -31.92 6.40
C SER A 224 6.49 -30.98 5.52
N LYS A 225 6.89 -29.70 5.40
CA LYS A 225 6.19 -28.71 4.59
C LYS A 225 7.00 -28.29 3.38
N HIS A 226 6.30 -27.96 2.31
CA HIS A 226 6.84 -27.35 1.11
C HIS A 226 6.49 -25.86 1.13
N VAL A 227 7.44 -25.01 1.49
CA VAL A 227 7.20 -23.58 1.68
C VAL A 227 7.58 -22.82 0.41
N ILE A 228 6.59 -22.34 -0.29
CA ILE A 228 6.75 -21.58 -1.53
C ILE A 228 6.40 -20.11 -1.29
N VAL A 229 7.04 -19.20 -2.04
CA VAL A 229 6.78 -17.77 -1.94
C VAL A 229 6.54 -17.13 -3.29
N GLN A 230 5.55 -16.25 -3.36
CA GLN A 230 5.31 -15.34 -4.47
C GLN A 230 5.59 -13.89 -4.06
N VAL A 231 6.04 -13.06 -5.00
CA VAL A 231 6.38 -11.66 -4.72
C VAL A 231 5.65 -10.71 -5.66
N ALA A 232 4.93 -9.74 -5.09
CA ALA A 232 4.21 -8.72 -5.86
C ALA A 232 5.16 -7.78 -6.62
N PRO A 233 4.72 -7.23 -7.78
CA PRO A 233 5.56 -6.40 -8.64
C PRO A 233 6.15 -5.16 -7.93
N SER A 234 5.40 -4.52 -7.05
CA SER A 234 5.84 -3.29 -6.37
C SER A 234 6.79 -3.53 -5.19
N VAL A 235 7.00 -4.78 -4.75
CA VAL A 235 8.00 -5.09 -3.70
C VAL A 235 9.41 -4.86 -4.21
N ARG A 236 9.71 -5.26 -5.45
CA ARG A 236 11.05 -5.13 -6.07
C ARG A 236 11.54 -3.70 -6.27
N VAL A 237 10.63 -2.71 -6.23
CA VAL A 237 10.95 -1.27 -6.35
C VAL A 237 10.78 -0.52 -5.03
N GLY A 238 10.43 -1.21 -3.94
CA GLY A 238 10.27 -0.64 -2.61
C GLY A 238 11.19 -1.24 -1.55
N LEU A 239 11.58 -2.50 -1.70
CA LEU A 239 12.39 -3.21 -0.69
C LEU A 239 13.76 -2.55 -0.47
N GLY A 240 14.37 -1.98 -1.51
CA GLY A 240 15.66 -1.30 -1.44
C GLY A 240 15.69 -0.13 -0.45
N ASP A 241 14.58 0.58 -0.26
CA ASP A 241 14.46 1.69 0.68
C ASP A 241 14.76 1.26 2.13
N GLU A 242 14.37 0.03 2.51
CA GLU A 242 14.65 -0.55 3.83
C GLU A 242 16.16 -0.80 4.06
N PHE A 243 16.95 -0.82 3.00
CA PHE A 243 18.41 -1.03 3.01
C PHE A 243 19.18 0.23 2.59
N GLY A 244 18.54 1.40 2.64
CA GLY A 244 19.17 2.70 2.37
C GLY A 244 19.48 2.97 0.90
N MET A 245 18.89 2.21 -0.03
CA MET A 245 18.98 2.49 -1.46
C MET A 245 18.05 3.64 -1.85
N GLU A 246 18.29 4.23 -3.03
CA GLU A 246 17.42 5.27 -3.57
C GLU A 246 15.99 4.76 -3.82
N ALA A 247 15.02 5.64 -3.67
CA ALA A 247 13.62 5.32 -3.92
C ALA A 247 13.43 4.85 -5.37
N GLY A 248 12.75 3.70 -5.53
CA GLY A 248 12.55 3.08 -6.84
C GLY A 248 13.71 2.21 -7.31
N ALA A 249 14.77 2.00 -6.51
CA ALA A 249 15.83 1.06 -6.84
C ALA A 249 15.27 -0.34 -7.12
N VAL A 250 15.61 -0.91 -8.27
CA VAL A 250 15.14 -2.25 -8.69
C VAL A 250 16.04 -3.31 -8.07
N VAL A 251 15.48 -4.18 -7.22
CA VAL A 251 16.23 -5.22 -6.51
C VAL A 251 15.71 -6.64 -6.79
N THR A 252 15.14 -6.87 -7.97
CA THR A 252 14.44 -8.13 -8.32
C THR A 252 15.28 -9.36 -8.04
N GLY A 253 16.42 -9.53 -8.67
CA GLY A 253 17.21 -10.76 -8.53
C GLY A 253 17.90 -10.87 -7.16
N LYS A 254 18.31 -9.75 -6.55
CA LYS A 254 18.83 -9.72 -5.18
C LYS A 254 17.77 -10.17 -4.18
N MET A 255 16.52 -9.77 -4.37
CA MET A 255 15.38 -10.20 -3.57
C MET A 255 15.13 -11.70 -3.72
N VAL A 256 15.19 -12.23 -4.93
CA VAL A 256 15.05 -13.69 -5.18
C VAL A 256 16.17 -14.45 -4.46
N THR A 257 17.41 -13.99 -4.55
CA THR A 257 18.53 -14.57 -3.79
C THR A 257 18.28 -14.54 -2.29
N ALA A 258 17.84 -13.42 -1.75
CA ALA A 258 17.53 -13.30 -0.33
C ALA A 258 16.47 -14.30 0.11
N LEU A 259 15.38 -14.46 -0.66
CA LEU A 259 14.31 -15.42 -0.37
C LEU A 259 14.81 -16.87 -0.38
N ARG A 260 15.68 -17.24 -1.32
CA ARG A 260 16.32 -18.56 -1.33
C ARG A 260 17.22 -18.79 -0.11
N MET A 261 17.99 -17.77 0.28
CA MET A 261 18.84 -17.83 1.47
C MET A 261 18.03 -17.85 2.78
N LEU A 262 16.80 -17.33 2.79
CA LEU A 262 15.86 -17.48 3.90
C LEU A 262 15.33 -18.92 4.05
N GLY A 263 15.46 -19.76 3.01
CA GLY A 263 15.09 -21.18 3.04
C GLY A 263 13.75 -21.50 2.39
N PHE A 264 13.18 -20.61 1.57
CA PHE A 264 12.01 -20.97 0.76
C PHE A 264 12.38 -22.03 -0.29
N ASP A 265 11.55 -23.07 -0.43
CA ASP A 265 11.78 -24.16 -1.39
C ASP A 265 11.66 -23.67 -2.84
N LYS A 266 10.73 -22.76 -3.09
CA LYS A 266 10.49 -22.15 -4.40
C LYS A 266 10.13 -20.67 -4.28
N VAL A 267 10.64 -19.88 -5.23
CA VAL A 267 10.46 -18.42 -5.28
C VAL A 267 9.86 -18.04 -6.64
N PHE A 268 8.65 -17.53 -6.64
CA PHE A 268 7.88 -17.21 -7.84
C PHE A 268 7.53 -15.72 -7.96
N ASP A 269 7.19 -15.31 -9.17
CA ASP A 269 6.76 -13.94 -9.46
C ASP A 269 5.23 -13.85 -9.55
N THR A 270 4.61 -13.00 -8.74
CA THR A 270 3.18 -12.69 -8.85
C THR A 270 2.82 -12.08 -10.22
N ASN A 271 3.81 -11.58 -10.99
CA ASN A 271 3.57 -11.11 -12.36
C ASN A 271 2.99 -12.22 -13.25
N PHE A 272 3.38 -13.48 -13.05
CA PHE A 272 2.74 -14.63 -13.73
C PHE A 272 1.23 -14.66 -13.48
N SER A 273 0.81 -14.57 -12.22
CA SER A 273 -0.61 -14.59 -11.89
C SER A 273 -1.33 -13.28 -12.19
N ALA A 274 -0.61 -12.15 -12.31
CA ALA A 274 -1.17 -10.94 -12.88
C ALA A 274 -1.51 -11.11 -14.37
N ASP A 275 -0.64 -11.77 -15.14
CA ASP A 275 -0.93 -12.13 -16.53
C ASP A 275 -2.12 -13.10 -16.62
N LEU A 276 -2.20 -14.09 -15.72
CA LEU A 276 -3.35 -15.01 -15.64
C LEU A 276 -4.65 -14.25 -15.30
N THR A 277 -4.58 -13.27 -14.38
CA THR A 277 -5.73 -12.41 -14.03
C THR A 277 -6.21 -11.63 -15.25
N ILE A 278 -5.32 -11.07 -16.06
CA ILE A 278 -5.71 -10.37 -17.29
C ILE A 278 -6.39 -11.29 -18.29
N MET A 279 -5.98 -12.54 -18.40
CA MET A 279 -6.65 -13.51 -19.27
C MET A 279 -8.09 -13.77 -18.84
N GLU A 280 -8.33 -13.95 -17.54
CA GLU A 280 -9.67 -14.17 -17.00
C GLU A 280 -10.52 -12.89 -17.00
N GLU A 281 -9.99 -11.79 -16.43
CA GLU A 281 -10.71 -10.51 -16.30
C GLU A 281 -10.98 -9.86 -17.67
N GLY A 282 -10.00 -9.90 -18.58
CA GLY A 282 -10.15 -9.42 -19.95
C GLY A 282 -11.20 -10.24 -20.73
N SER A 283 -11.19 -11.56 -20.57
CA SER A 283 -12.19 -12.44 -21.18
C SER A 283 -13.58 -12.21 -20.59
N GLU A 284 -13.69 -11.98 -19.29
CA GLU A 284 -14.93 -11.63 -18.61
C GLU A 284 -15.48 -10.28 -19.11
N LEU A 285 -14.63 -9.26 -19.27
CA LEU A 285 -15.01 -7.97 -19.80
C LEU A 285 -15.58 -8.10 -21.22
N LEU A 286 -14.86 -8.81 -22.11
CA LEU A 286 -15.31 -9.03 -23.49
C LEU A 286 -16.62 -9.82 -23.54
N LYS A 287 -16.82 -10.79 -22.65
CA LYS A 287 -18.08 -11.53 -22.53
C LYS A 287 -19.22 -10.61 -22.09
N ARG A 288 -18.99 -9.77 -21.04
CA ARG A 288 -20.01 -8.81 -20.56
C ARG A 288 -20.43 -7.82 -21.65
N ILE A 289 -19.49 -7.36 -22.48
CA ILE A 289 -19.78 -6.45 -23.61
C ILE A 289 -20.61 -7.18 -24.67
N ARG A 290 -20.27 -8.42 -25.05
CA ARG A 290 -20.95 -9.17 -26.12
C ARG A 290 -22.33 -9.69 -25.73
N GLU A 291 -22.48 -10.14 -24.49
CA GLU A 291 -23.67 -10.85 -24.00
C GLU A 291 -24.62 -9.94 -23.20
N GLY A 292 -24.28 -8.65 -23.01
CA GLY A 292 -25.13 -7.68 -22.27
C GLY A 292 -25.05 -7.86 -20.75
N GLY A 293 -23.85 -8.17 -20.19
CA GLY A 293 -23.61 -8.27 -18.75
C GLY A 293 -23.60 -6.91 -18.04
N LYS A 294 -23.40 -6.93 -16.70
CA LYS A 294 -23.33 -5.71 -15.89
C LYS A 294 -22.08 -4.87 -16.25
N LEU A 295 -22.33 -3.63 -16.66
CA LEU A 295 -21.32 -2.62 -16.96
C LEU A 295 -21.60 -1.34 -16.14
N PRO A 296 -20.57 -0.54 -15.78
CA PRO A 296 -19.15 -0.83 -15.96
C PRO A 296 -18.71 -2.08 -15.20
N MET A 297 -17.75 -2.84 -15.74
CA MET A 297 -17.03 -3.81 -14.94
C MET A 297 -15.97 -3.09 -14.12
N ILE A 298 -15.80 -3.45 -12.85
CA ILE A 298 -14.85 -2.82 -11.93
C ILE A 298 -13.84 -3.86 -11.46
N THR A 299 -12.55 -3.51 -11.42
CA THR A 299 -11.49 -4.42 -10.99
C THR A 299 -11.66 -4.89 -9.54
N SER A 300 -11.28 -6.12 -9.24
CA SER A 300 -11.41 -6.78 -7.93
C SER A 300 -10.06 -7.11 -7.25
N CYS A 301 -8.92 -6.80 -7.88
CA CYS A 301 -7.60 -7.16 -7.38
C CYS A 301 -7.15 -6.41 -6.11
N SER A 302 -7.85 -5.31 -5.74
CA SER A 302 -7.56 -4.47 -4.57
C SER A 302 -8.48 -4.80 -3.39
N PRO A 303 -8.06 -5.60 -2.38
CA PRO A 303 -8.95 -6.08 -1.31
C PRO A 303 -9.47 -4.97 -0.41
N GLY A 304 -8.75 -3.85 -0.28
CA GLY A 304 -9.25 -2.68 0.42
C GLY A 304 -10.43 -2.02 -0.29
N TRP A 305 -10.41 -2.00 -1.63
CA TRP A 305 -11.52 -1.54 -2.45
C TRP A 305 -12.72 -2.50 -2.35
N VAL A 306 -12.48 -3.80 -2.54
CA VAL A 306 -13.54 -4.81 -2.43
C VAL A 306 -14.25 -4.72 -1.08
N THR A 307 -13.49 -4.63 0.02
CA THR A 307 -14.06 -4.47 1.37
C THR A 307 -14.85 -3.15 1.52
N TYR A 308 -14.40 -2.08 0.85
CA TYR A 308 -15.10 -0.81 0.83
C TYR A 308 -16.46 -0.93 0.14
N LEU A 309 -16.47 -1.51 -1.05
CA LEU A 309 -17.69 -1.73 -1.84
C LEU A 309 -18.67 -2.66 -1.10
N GLU A 310 -18.21 -3.78 -0.54
CA GLU A 310 -19.04 -4.69 0.26
C GLU A 310 -19.72 -4.00 1.45
N LYS A 311 -19.09 -2.96 2.03
CA LYS A 311 -19.61 -2.22 3.19
C LYS A 311 -20.50 -1.03 2.79
N HIS A 312 -20.15 -0.32 1.73
CA HIS A 312 -20.75 0.99 1.41
C HIS A 312 -21.66 0.98 0.18
N HIS A 313 -21.37 0.10 -0.79
CA HIS A 313 -22.08 0.01 -2.08
C HIS A 313 -22.42 -1.43 -2.44
N PRO A 314 -23.09 -2.20 -1.55
CA PRO A 314 -23.38 -3.62 -1.80
C PRO A 314 -24.24 -3.87 -3.03
N GLU A 315 -25.02 -2.89 -3.50
CA GLU A 315 -25.81 -2.90 -4.73
C GLU A 315 -24.95 -2.94 -6.01
N LEU A 316 -23.66 -2.60 -5.92
CA LEU A 316 -22.72 -2.62 -7.03
C LEU A 316 -21.81 -3.86 -7.04
N ILE A 317 -22.04 -4.84 -6.17
CA ILE A 317 -21.21 -6.07 -6.10
C ILE A 317 -21.19 -6.79 -7.45
N ASP A 318 -22.29 -6.84 -8.17
CA ASP A 318 -22.39 -7.48 -9.51
C ASP A 318 -21.56 -6.76 -10.59
N HIS A 319 -21.11 -5.53 -10.32
CA HIS A 319 -20.21 -4.81 -11.20
C HIS A 319 -18.74 -5.21 -11.01
N LEU A 320 -18.36 -5.81 -9.86
CA LEU A 320 -17.01 -6.31 -9.70
C LEU A 320 -16.70 -7.41 -10.71
N SER A 321 -15.46 -7.46 -11.16
CA SER A 321 -14.91 -8.66 -11.80
C SER A 321 -14.99 -9.83 -10.82
N THR A 322 -15.38 -11.00 -11.31
CA THR A 322 -15.41 -12.22 -10.51
C THR A 322 -14.03 -12.86 -10.38
N ALA A 323 -13.06 -12.42 -11.18
CA ALA A 323 -11.69 -12.89 -11.13
C ALA A 323 -11.07 -12.64 -9.73
N LYS A 324 -10.43 -13.67 -9.17
CA LYS A 324 -9.62 -13.52 -7.96
C LYS A 324 -8.45 -12.56 -8.20
N SER A 325 -7.92 -11.98 -7.14
CA SER A 325 -6.69 -11.19 -7.25
C SER A 325 -5.49 -12.05 -7.69
N PRO A 326 -4.43 -11.47 -8.28
CA PRO A 326 -3.21 -12.20 -8.61
C PRO A 326 -2.64 -13.02 -7.45
N GLN A 327 -2.68 -12.48 -6.22
CA GLN A 327 -2.27 -13.23 -5.02
C GLN A 327 -3.08 -14.52 -4.83
N ALA A 328 -4.39 -14.42 -4.87
CA ALA A 328 -5.27 -15.56 -4.64
C ALA A 328 -5.27 -16.54 -5.83
N MET A 329 -5.17 -16.04 -7.07
CA MET A 329 -4.97 -16.90 -8.24
C MET A 329 -3.69 -17.72 -8.14
N PHE A 330 -2.57 -17.06 -7.78
CA PHE A 330 -1.30 -17.77 -7.57
C PHE A 330 -1.45 -18.88 -6.53
N GLY A 331 -2.02 -18.57 -5.37
CA GLY A 331 -2.20 -19.54 -4.29
C GLY A 331 -3.06 -20.74 -4.72
N ALA A 332 -4.15 -20.49 -5.45
CA ALA A 332 -4.99 -21.54 -6.00
C ALA A 332 -4.24 -22.44 -6.99
N VAL A 333 -3.47 -21.83 -7.90
CA VAL A 333 -2.65 -22.56 -8.89
C VAL A 333 -1.53 -23.36 -8.21
N ALA A 334 -0.88 -22.76 -7.22
CA ALA A 334 0.22 -23.38 -6.48
C ALA A 334 -0.22 -24.63 -5.73
N LYS A 335 -1.38 -24.57 -5.07
CA LYS A 335 -1.92 -25.71 -4.29
C LYS A 335 -2.73 -26.71 -5.13
N THR A 336 -2.95 -26.46 -6.43
CA THR A 336 -3.62 -27.40 -7.34
C THR A 336 -2.68 -27.88 -8.44
N TYR A 337 -2.51 -27.09 -9.50
CA TYR A 337 -1.68 -27.45 -10.65
C TYR A 337 -0.23 -27.74 -10.28
N TYR A 338 0.41 -26.83 -9.52
CA TYR A 338 1.83 -26.99 -9.20
C TYR A 338 2.06 -28.13 -8.20
N ALA A 339 1.24 -28.23 -7.14
CA ALA A 339 1.32 -29.33 -6.19
C ALA A 339 1.13 -30.69 -6.88
N GLN A 340 0.16 -30.80 -7.81
CA GLN A 340 -0.03 -32.00 -8.63
C GLN A 340 1.20 -32.31 -9.49
N LYS A 341 1.80 -31.30 -10.12
CA LYS A 341 3.00 -31.46 -10.98
C LYS A 341 4.21 -31.91 -10.18
N MET A 342 4.32 -31.51 -8.93
CA MET A 342 5.39 -31.89 -8.01
C MET A 342 5.10 -33.18 -7.22
N GLY A 343 3.90 -33.71 -7.28
CA GLY A 343 3.47 -34.87 -6.48
C GLY A 343 3.33 -34.53 -4.98
N TRP A 344 3.04 -33.28 -4.63
CA TRP A 344 2.86 -32.83 -3.26
C TRP A 344 1.40 -32.87 -2.83
N ASP A 345 1.15 -33.17 -1.54
CA ASP A 345 -0.17 -32.97 -0.96
C ASP A 345 -0.41 -31.46 -0.80
N PRO A 346 -1.54 -30.90 -1.30
CA PRO A 346 -1.89 -29.49 -1.09
C PRO A 346 -1.88 -29.02 0.38
N HIS A 347 -2.18 -29.93 1.34
CA HIS A 347 -2.13 -29.64 2.77
C HIS A 347 -0.70 -29.49 3.31
N ASP A 348 0.29 -30.00 2.61
CA ASP A 348 1.71 -29.84 2.97
C ASP A 348 2.37 -28.67 2.26
N VAL A 349 1.70 -28.04 1.32
CA VAL A 349 2.16 -26.80 0.67
C VAL A 349 1.78 -25.58 1.52
N VAL A 350 2.77 -24.83 1.97
CA VAL A 350 2.59 -23.53 2.60
C VAL A 350 2.85 -22.42 1.58
N SER A 351 1.79 -21.76 1.16
CA SER A 351 1.86 -20.64 0.21
C SER A 351 2.02 -19.32 0.95
N VAL A 352 3.19 -18.71 0.80
CA VAL A 352 3.52 -17.39 1.36
C VAL A 352 3.49 -16.35 0.26
N SER A 353 2.93 -15.19 0.51
CA SER A 353 2.99 -14.07 -0.41
C SER A 353 3.67 -12.85 0.21
N VAL A 354 4.58 -12.22 -0.53
CA VAL A 354 5.18 -10.94 -0.15
C VAL A 354 4.46 -9.83 -0.89
N MET A 355 3.75 -9.00 -0.13
CA MET A 355 2.83 -7.99 -0.67
C MET A 355 3.10 -6.61 -0.08
N PRO A 356 2.98 -5.52 -0.84
CA PRO A 356 3.09 -4.15 -0.31
C PRO A 356 1.86 -3.71 0.50
N CYS A 357 0.98 -4.63 0.88
CA CYS A 357 -0.39 -4.37 1.27
C CYS A 357 -0.78 -5.13 2.53
N THR A 358 -1.34 -4.45 3.54
CA THR A 358 -1.85 -5.11 4.75
C THR A 358 -3.24 -5.73 4.54
N ALA A 359 -4.07 -5.17 3.65
CA ALA A 359 -5.38 -5.74 3.33
C ALA A 359 -5.29 -7.13 2.67
N LYS A 360 -4.15 -7.48 2.08
CA LYS A 360 -3.88 -8.82 1.53
C LYS A 360 -3.81 -9.89 2.62
N LYS A 361 -3.43 -9.55 3.86
CA LYS A 361 -3.53 -10.45 5.02
C LYS A 361 -4.97 -10.83 5.32
N TYR A 362 -5.86 -9.84 5.26
CA TYR A 362 -7.29 -10.07 5.42
C TYR A 362 -7.87 -10.84 4.21
N GLU A 363 -7.47 -10.52 2.99
CA GLU A 363 -7.87 -11.28 1.79
C GLU A 363 -7.54 -12.77 1.94
N ALA A 364 -6.31 -13.11 2.36
CA ALA A 364 -5.89 -14.49 2.57
C ALA A 364 -6.72 -15.23 3.63
N SER A 365 -7.32 -14.53 4.58
CA SER A 365 -8.18 -15.11 5.63
C SER A 365 -9.64 -15.29 5.22
N ARG A 366 -10.04 -14.89 4.00
CA ARG A 366 -11.43 -15.00 3.54
C ARG A 366 -11.77 -16.46 3.27
N PRO A 367 -12.90 -16.99 3.81
CA PRO A 367 -13.26 -18.40 3.66
C PRO A 367 -13.54 -18.81 2.20
N GLU A 368 -13.99 -17.88 1.35
CA GLU A 368 -14.23 -18.09 -0.07
C GLU A 368 -12.92 -18.22 -0.90
N LEU A 369 -11.76 -17.91 -0.31
CA LEU A 369 -10.43 -18.05 -0.93
C LEU A 369 -9.68 -19.26 -0.36
N GLY A 370 -10.32 -20.39 -0.41
CA GLY A 370 -9.81 -21.68 0.02
C GLY A 370 -10.72 -22.80 -0.44
N ARG A 371 -10.32 -24.03 -0.20
CA ARG A 371 -11.06 -25.26 -0.52
C ARG A 371 -10.55 -26.43 0.30
N ASP A 372 -11.34 -27.47 0.43
CA ASP A 372 -10.92 -28.75 1.03
C ASP A 372 -10.20 -28.62 2.39
N GLY A 373 -10.54 -27.57 3.16
CA GLY A 373 -9.96 -27.30 4.47
C GLY A 373 -8.63 -26.55 4.48
N TYR A 374 -8.14 -26.05 3.35
CA TYR A 374 -6.97 -25.17 3.28
C TYR A 374 -7.27 -23.84 2.58
N HIS A 375 -6.53 -22.81 2.93
CA HIS A 375 -6.55 -21.51 2.24
C HIS A 375 -5.66 -21.54 1.00
N ASP A 376 -6.01 -20.77 -0.04
CA ASP A 376 -5.17 -20.60 -1.22
C ASP A 376 -3.80 -19.98 -0.85
N VAL A 377 -3.79 -19.03 0.10
CA VAL A 377 -2.59 -18.39 0.65
C VAL A 377 -2.61 -18.52 2.17
N ASP A 378 -1.55 -19.03 2.77
CA ASP A 378 -1.46 -19.28 4.22
C ASP A 378 -0.96 -18.04 4.97
N TYR A 379 0.10 -17.39 4.48
CA TYR A 379 0.69 -16.21 5.12
C TYR A 379 0.98 -15.10 4.11
N VAL A 380 0.79 -13.87 4.56
CA VAL A 380 1.13 -12.68 3.79
C VAL A 380 2.14 -11.85 4.58
N LEU A 381 3.33 -11.69 4.03
CA LEU A 381 4.36 -10.78 4.54
C LEU A 381 4.27 -9.44 3.81
N THR A 382 4.42 -8.35 4.53
CA THR A 382 4.61 -7.04 3.92
C THR A 382 6.05 -6.85 3.44
N THR A 383 6.31 -5.81 2.63
CA THR A 383 7.69 -5.43 2.24
C THR A 383 8.58 -5.22 3.47
N ARG A 384 8.03 -4.61 4.54
CA ARG A 384 8.74 -4.38 5.81
C ARG A 384 9.04 -5.68 6.57
N GLU A 385 8.11 -6.64 6.59
CA GLU A 385 8.34 -7.94 7.22
C GLU A 385 9.39 -8.75 6.46
N LEU A 386 9.40 -8.71 5.12
CA LEU A 386 10.49 -9.32 4.35
C LEU A 386 11.84 -8.69 4.69
N ALA A 387 11.92 -7.35 4.74
CA ALA A 387 13.15 -6.67 5.14
C ALA A 387 13.59 -7.04 6.56
N LYS A 388 12.64 -7.24 7.49
CA LYS A 388 12.92 -7.74 8.84
C LYS A 388 13.53 -9.13 8.83
N LEU A 389 12.98 -10.07 8.03
CA LEU A 389 13.54 -11.43 7.88
C LEU A 389 14.95 -11.41 7.29
N ILE A 390 15.20 -10.61 6.24
CA ILE A 390 16.51 -10.45 5.60
C ILE A 390 17.54 -9.96 6.64
N ARG A 391 17.19 -8.95 7.46
CA ARG A 391 18.06 -8.45 8.53
C ARG A 391 18.25 -9.48 9.64
N TYR A 392 17.22 -10.26 9.99
CA TYR A 392 17.28 -11.28 11.03
C TYR A 392 18.34 -12.34 10.73
N VAL A 393 18.47 -12.76 9.48
CA VAL A 393 19.52 -13.72 9.07
C VAL A 393 20.85 -13.04 8.72
N GLY A 394 20.97 -11.72 8.91
CA GLY A 394 22.23 -10.99 8.73
C GLY A 394 22.61 -10.74 7.26
N LEU A 395 21.67 -10.79 6.31
CA LEU A 395 21.94 -10.54 4.90
C LEU A 395 21.96 -9.03 4.61
N ASP A 396 22.94 -8.62 3.80
CA ASP A 396 23.00 -7.29 3.20
C ASP A 396 22.50 -7.35 1.75
N LEU A 397 21.27 -6.88 1.53
CA LEU A 397 20.62 -6.90 0.22
C LEU A 397 21.45 -6.16 -0.86
N SER A 398 22.23 -5.16 -0.48
CA SER A 398 22.99 -4.33 -1.42
C SER A 398 24.06 -5.09 -2.18
N VAL A 399 24.61 -6.14 -1.58
CA VAL A 399 25.75 -6.92 -2.12
C VAL A 399 25.36 -8.33 -2.56
N LEU A 400 24.09 -8.74 -2.42
CA LEU A 400 23.65 -10.06 -2.89
C LEU A 400 23.77 -10.18 -4.43
N PRO A 401 24.13 -11.38 -4.93
CA PRO A 401 24.06 -11.67 -6.35
C PRO A 401 22.62 -11.69 -6.86
N GLU A 402 22.45 -11.52 -8.17
CA GLU A 402 21.15 -11.65 -8.82
C GLU A 402 20.79 -13.13 -9.04
N SER A 403 19.52 -13.50 -8.86
CA SER A 403 18.96 -14.81 -9.19
C SER A 403 17.64 -14.66 -9.91
N GLU A 404 17.27 -15.69 -10.69
CA GLU A 404 16.01 -15.74 -11.41
C GLU A 404 14.92 -16.41 -10.58
N PHE A 405 13.65 -16.11 -10.86
CA PHE A 405 12.50 -16.83 -10.30
C PHE A 405 12.46 -18.29 -10.76
N ASP A 406 11.77 -19.13 -10.01
CA ASP A 406 11.56 -20.54 -10.38
C ASP A 406 10.45 -20.67 -11.44
N SER A 407 10.64 -21.60 -12.43
CA SER A 407 9.62 -22.00 -13.40
C SER A 407 8.85 -23.23 -12.87
N PRO A 408 7.58 -23.43 -13.25
CA PRO A 408 6.83 -22.77 -14.34
C PRO A 408 5.92 -21.62 -13.92
N LEU A 409 5.99 -21.07 -12.72
CA LEU A 409 5.08 -20.00 -12.24
C LEU A 409 5.82 -18.69 -11.94
N GLY A 410 6.99 -18.49 -12.55
CA GLY A 410 7.85 -17.34 -12.28
C GLY A 410 8.10 -16.41 -13.47
N THR A 411 7.65 -16.76 -14.66
CA THR A 411 7.75 -15.89 -15.82
C THR A 411 6.60 -14.90 -15.82
N GLY A 412 6.92 -13.61 -15.71
CA GLY A 412 5.96 -12.52 -15.78
C GLY A 412 6.23 -11.58 -16.96
N SER A 413 5.17 -10.96 -17.47
CA SER A 413 5.28 -9.93 -18.52
C SER A 413 5.48 -8.53 -17.94
N GLY A 414 5.85 -7.59 -18.80
CA GLY A 414 5.82 -6.16 -18.47
C GLY A 414 4.41 -5.68 -18.08
N ALA A 415 3.37 -6.25 -18.70
CA ALA A 415 1.98 -6.00 -18.30
C ALA A 415 1.72 -6.43 -16.85
N GLY A 416 2.22 -7.58 -16.40
CA GLY A 416 2.16 -8.01 -15.00
C GLY A 416 2.95 -7.08 -14.07
N ALA A 417 4.11 -6.58 -14.50
CA ALA A 417 4.93 -5.68 -13.70
C ALA A 417 4.24 -4.35 -13.39
N ILE A 418 3.55 -3.75 -14.36
CA ILE A 418 2.87 -2.44 -14.16
C ILE A 418 1.62 -2.51 -13.28
N PHE A 419 1.12 -3.69 -12.90
CA PHE A 419 0.03 -3.85 -11.90
C PHE A 419 0.31 -3.14 -10.59
N GLY A 420 1.58 -2.92 -10.27
CA GLY A 420 1.99 -2.18 -9.08
C GLY A 420 1.66 -0.69 -9.10
N ALA A 421 1.45 -0.11 -10.27
CA ALA A 421 1.15 1.31 -10.48
C ALA A 421 -0.34 1.52 -10.79
N THR A 422 -0.89 2.66 -10.37
CA THR A 422 -2.26 3.07 -10.75
C THR A 422 -2.36 3.26 -12.26
N GLY A 423 -3.41 2.73 -12.87
CA GLY A 423 -3.60 2.66 -14.32
C GLY A 423 -2.90 1.48 -14.99
N GLY A 424 -2.05 0.75 -14.26
CA GLY A 424 -1.29 -0.37 -14.81
C GLY A 424 -2.15 -1.60 -15.12
N VAL A 425 -3.16 -1.90 -14.30
CA VAL A 425 -4.12 -2.99 -14.57
C VAL A 425 -4.94 -2.65 -15.80
N MET A 426 -5.44 -1.41 -15.89
CA MET A 426 -6.16 -0.91 -17.06
C MET A 426 -5.32 -1.02 -18.33
N GLU A 427 -4.05 -0.55 -18.28
CA GLU A 427 -3.15 -0.62 -19.43
C GLU A 427 -2.87 -2.08 -19.84
N ALA A 428 -2.64 -2.98 -18.87
CA ALA A 428 -2.44 -4.41 -19.13
C ALA A 428 -3.68 -5.07 -19.77
N ALA A 429 -4.87 -4.75 -19.23
CA ALA A 429 -6.15 -5.25 -19.76
C ALA A 429 -6.39 -4.76 -21.19
N LEU A 430 -6.16 -3.47 -21.48
CA LEU A 430 -6.32 -2.89 -22.82
C LEU A 430 -5.37 -3.52 -23.84
N ARG A 431 -4.11 -3.76 -23.48
CA ARG A 431 -3.12 -4.44 -24.34
C ARG A 431 -3.63 -5.81 -24.80
N THR A 432 -4.18 -6.59 -23.89
CA THR A 432 -4.68 -7.95 -24.16
C THR A 432 -6.06 -7.93 -24.81
N ALA A 433 -7.00 -7.14 -24.29
CA ALA A 433 -8.36 -7.07 -24.80
C ALA A 433 -8.43 -6.60 -26.27
N TYR A 434 -7.59 -5.64 -26.65
CA TYR A 434 -7.50 -5.19 -28.05
C TYR A 434 -7.20 -6.35 -29.00
N GLU A 435 -6.14 -7.13 -28.72
CA GLU A 435 -5.72 -8.23 -29.60
C GLU A 435 -6.70 -9.41 -29.58
N LEU A 436 -7.26 -9.74 -28.42
CA LEU A 436 -8.27 -10.79 -28.32
C LEU A 436 -9.61 -10.43 -29.00
N TYR A 437 -9.96 -9.13 -29.02
CA TYR A 437 -11.19 -8.66 -29.64
C TYR A 437 -11.06 -8.51 -31.15
N THR A 438 -9.96 -7.88 -31.60
CA THR A 438 -9.79 -7.51 -33.02
C THR A 438 -9.05 -8.56 -33.85
N GLY A 439 -8.28 -9.46 -33.21
CA GLY A 439 -7.34 -10.37 -33.87
C GLY A 439 -6.16 -9.65 -34.55
N LYS A 440 -5.96 -8.35 -34.30
CA LYS A 440 -4.91 -7.52 -34.87
C LYS A 440 -3.87 -7.18 -33.83
N THR A 441 -2.61 -7.11 -34.22
CA THR A 441 -1.53 -6.65 -33.33
C THR A 441 -1.77 -5.19 -32.92
N LEU A 442 -1.63 -4.91 -31.62
CA LEU A 442 -1.76 -3.57 -31.06
C LEU A 442 -0.69 -2.63 -31.62
N PRO A 443 -1.04 -1.50 -32.23
CA PRO A 443 -0.07 -0.62 -32.88
C PRO A 443 0.91 0.07 -31.93
N ARG A 444 0.47 0.32 -30.68
CA ARG A 444 1.24 0.96 -29.61
C ARG A 444 0.86 0.37 -28.27
N LEU A 445 1.86 0.00 -27.47
CA LEU A 445 1.66 -0.65 -26.16
C LEU A 445 1.38 0.36 -25.03
N GLU A 446 1.82 1.60 -25.16
CA GLU A 446 1.68 2.63 -24.13
C GLU A 446 0.33 3.35 -24.23
N PHE A 447 -0.45 3.27 -23.14
CA PHE A 447 -1.71 4.00 -22.99
C PHE A 447 -1.55 5.13 -21.96
N ASP A 448 -0.78 6.15 -22.31
CA ASP A 448 -0.47 7.29 -21.41
C ASP A 448 -1.73 7.95 -20.82
N ALA A 449 -2.85 7.90 -21.54
CA ALA A 449 -4.12 8.46 -21.11
C ALA A 449 -4.72 7.79 -19.86
N VAL A 450 -4.39 6.51 -19.61
CA VAL A 450 -4.87 5.77 -18.44
C VAL A 450 -3.82 5.64 -17.34
N ARG A 451 -2.56 5.99 -17.59
CA ARG A 451 -1.52 6.04 -16.56
C ARG A 451 -1.93 7.01 -15.49
N GLY A 452 -2.09 6.51 -14.25
CA GLY A 452 -2.71 7.24 -13.18
C GLY A 452 -1.93 8.47 -12.71
N ASP A 453 -2.66 9.45 -12.23
CA ASP A 453 -2.14 10.53 -11.38
C ASP A 453 -2.36 10.12 -9.92
N ILE A 454 -1.34 10.28 -9.08
CA ILE A 454 -1.39 9.87 -7.66
C ILE A 454 -2.55 10.52 -6.90
N ASN A 455 -3.01 11.69 -7.35
CA ASN A 455 -3.98 12.50 -6.62
C ASN A 455 -5.31 12.72 -7.38
N ALA A 456 -5.51 12.07 -8.53
CA ALA A 456 -6.66 12.37 -9.39
C ALA A 456 -7.35 11.11 -9.94
N ILE A 457 -8.59 11.30 -10.39
CA ILE A 457 -9.29 10.38 -11.27
C ILE A 457 -8.82 10.64 -12.69
N LYS A 458 -8.51 9.59 -13.44
CA LYS A 458 -8.21 9.63 -14.88
C LYS A 458 -9.37 9.02 -15.65
N GLU A 459 -9.79 9.71 -16.71
CA GLU A 459 -10.80 9.24 -17.63
C GLU A 459 -10.22 9.25 -19.03
N ALA A 460 -10.49 8.21 -19.80
CA ALA A 460 -10.03 8.10 -21.17
C ALA A 460 -11.09 7.44 -22.06
N THR A 461 -11.07 7.80 -23.34
CA THR A 461 -11.78 7.06 -24.37
C THR A 461 -10.76 6.35 -25.22
N ILE A 462 -10.84 5.03 -25.27
CA ILE A 462 -9.94 4.15 -26.01
C ILE A 462 -10.68 3.63 -27.23
N ASP A 463 -10.09 3.81 -28.39
CA ASP A 463 -10.65 3.25 -29.63
C ASP A 463 -10.28 1.78 -29.76
N LEU A 464 -11.29 0.91 -29.73
CA LEU A 464 -11.14 -0.52 -29.96
C LEU A 464 -11.63 -0.85 -31.39
N ASP A 465 -10.74 -0.60 -32.38
CA ASP A 465 -11.01 -0.82 -33.81
C ASP A 465 -12.33 -0.16 -34.30
N GLY A 466 -12.49 1.12 -34.04
CA GLY A 466 -13.67 1.93 -34.41
C GLY A 466 -14.77 1.94 -33.33
N THR A 467 -14.62 1.21 -32.24
CA THR A 467 -15.57 1.23 -31.11
C THR A 467 -14.96 2.02 -29.96
N PRO A 468 -15.47 3.21 -29.61
CA PRO A 468 -14.95 3.99 -28.50
C PRO A 468 -15.37 3.36 -27.16
N LEU A 469 -14.39 2.98 -26.35
CA LEU A 469 -14.58 2.49 -24.98
C LEU A 469 -14.20 3.57 -23.98
N LYS A 470 -15.13 3.96 -23.14
CA LYS A 470 -14.89 4.91 -22.07
C LYS A 470 -14.48 4.18 -20.81
N VAL A 471 -13.32 4.53 -20.28
CA VAL A 471 -12.70 3.89 -19.11
C VAL A 471 -12.30 4.91 -18.07
N ALA A 472 -12.18 4.47 -16.81
CA ALA A 472 -11.73 5.33 -15.71
C ALA A 472 -10.76 4.60 -14.76
N VAL A 473 -9.86 5.36 -14.17
CA VAL A 473 -8.88 4.91 -13.18
C VAL A 473 -8.95 5.80 -11.95
N ALA A 474 -9.11 5.20 -10.77
CA ALA A 474 -9.07 5.91 -9.51
C ALA A 474 -8.11 5.24 -8.52
N ASN A 475 -7.39 6.04 -7.74
CA ASN A 475 -6.58 5.56 -6.63
C ASN A 475 -6.85 6.38 -5.36
N GLY A 476 -6.77 5.71 -4.17
CA GLY A 476 -7.31 6.23 -2.93
C GLY A 476 -8.85 6.12 -2.89
N LEU A 477 -9.39 5.61 -1.78
CA LEU A 477 -10.82 5.29 -1.72
C LEU A 477 -11.72 6.53 -1.76
N LYS A 478 -11.22 7.70 -1.40
CA LYS A 478 -11.99 8.94 -1.57
C LYS A 478 -12.25 9.27 -3.04
N ASN A 479 -11.26 9.05 -3.91
CA ASN A 479 -11.43 9.20 -5.36
C ASN A 479 -12.31 8.08 -5.93
N ALA A 480 -12.19 6.86 -5.40
CA ALA A 480 -13.06 5.76 -5.75
C ALA A 480 -14.53 6.08 -5.45
N GLU A 481 -14.82 6.60 -4.26
CA GLU A 481 -16.16 7.02 -3.85
C GLU A 481 -16.75 8.07 -4.81
N GLU A 482 -15.96 9.09 -5.18
CA GLU A 482 -16.40 10.12 -6.14
C GLU A 482 -16.75 9.51 -7.51
N LEU A 483 -15.91 8.59 -7.99
CA LEU A 483 -16.14 7.91 -9.26
C LEU A 483 -17.40 7.02 -9.23
N ILE A 484 -17.58 6.26 -8.14
CA ILE A 484 -18.76 5.40 -7.96
C ILE A 484 -20.05 6.21 -7.90
N ARG A 485 -20.05 7.34 -7.20
CA ARG A 485 -21.23 8.24 -7.16
C ARG A 485 -21.59 8.79 -8.53
N ARG A 486 -20.63 9.03 -9.43
CA ARG A 486 -20.91 9.42 -10.83
C ARG A 486 -21.59 8.28 -11.57
N VAL A 487 -21.17 7.03 -11.37
CA VAL A 487 -21.80 5.85 -11.95
C VAL A 487 -23.24 5.69 -11.44
N GLU A 488 -23.46 5.78 -10.13
CA GLU A 488 -24.80 5.68 -9.53
C GLU A 488 -25.77 6.74 -10.02
N ARG A 489 -25.29 7.97 -10.26
CA ARG A 489 -26.12 9.06 -10.79
C ARG A 489 -26.35 9.00 -12.30
N GLY A 490 -25.76 8.00 -12.98
CA GLY A 490 -25.83 7.87 -14.43
C GLY A 490 -25.10 9.00 -15.18
N GLU A 491 -24.16 9.67 -14.53
CA GLU A 491 -23.38 10.78 -15.11
C GLU A 491 -22.23 10.27 -16.00
N ALA A 492 -21.95 8.98 -15.97
CA ALA A 492 -20.84 8.38 -16.68
C ALA A 492 -21.18 6.97 -17.19
N ASP A 493 -20.86 6.74 -18.46
CA ASP A 493 -21.10 5.52 -19.24
C ASP A 493 -19.79 4.74 -19.44
N TYR A 494 -19.07 4.49 -18.35
CA TYR A 494 -17.84 3.69 -18.41
C TYR A 494 -18.15 2.22 -18.73
N ILE A 495 -17.22 1.59 -19.42
CA ILE A 495 -17.23 0.15 -19.69
C ILE A 495 -16.37 -0.60 -18.67
N PHE A 496 -15.21 -0.02 -18.34
CA PHE A 496 -14.28 -0.63 -17.41
C PHE A 496 -13.69 0.43 -16.46
N ILE A 497 -13.58 0.08 -15.19
CA ILE A 497 -13.05 0.96 -14.14
C ILE A 497 -11.98 0.22 -13.35
N GLU A 498 -10.78 0.82 -13.27
CA GLU A 498 -9.75 0.38 -12.33
C GLU A 498 -9.85 1.17 -11.03
N ILE A 499 -9.90 0.46 -9.88
CA ILE A 499 -9.83 1.09 -8.56
C ILE A 499 -8.71 0.47 -7.71
N MET A 500 -7.76 1.32 -7.30
CA MET A 500 -6.72 1.00 -6.33
C MET A 500 -6.99 1.70 -5.01
N ALA A 501 -7.06 0.94 -3.90
CA ALA A 501 -7.32 1.51 -2.57
C ALA A 501 -6.22 2.46 -2.10
N CYS A 502 -4.97 2.28 -2.54
CA CYS A 502 -3.82 3.06 -2.09
C CYS A 502 -3.44 4.15 -3.08
N PRO A 503 -2.95 5.33 -2.60
CA PRO A 503 -2.43 6.39 -3.47
C PRO A 503 -1.29 5.89 -4.36
N GLY A 504 -1.41 6.13 -5.67
CA GLY A 504 -0.46 5.68 -6.68
C GLY A 504 -0.52 4.18 -7.01
N GLY A 505 -1.39 3.40 -6.38
CA GLY A 505 -1.49 1.95 -6.53
C GLY A 505 -0.70 1.18 -5.47
N CYS A 506 -0.29 -0.05 -5.76
CA CYS A 506 0.41 -0.93 -4.82
C CYS A 506 1.80 -0.39 -4.39
N ILE A 507 2.43 0.46 -5.19
CA ILE A 507 3.70 1.14 -4.84
C ILE A 507 3.55 2.07 -3.62
N GLY A 508 2.34 2.53 -3.32
CA GLY A 508 1.96 3.30 -2.13
C GLY A 508 1.23 2.47 -1.06
N GLY A 509 1.30 1.15 -1.13
CA GLY A 509 0.60 0.24 -0.24
C GLY A 509 0.97 0.37 1.23
N GLY A 510 0.03 0.03 2.12
CA GLY A 510 0.20 0.16 3.59
C GLY A 510 1.32 -0.71 4.17
N GLY A 511 1.82 -1.71 3.44
CA GLY A 511 2.95 -2.57 3.80
C GLY A 511 4.31 -2.13 3.23
N GLN A 512 4.36 -1.05 2.46
CA GLN A 512 5.59 -0.47 1.91
C GLN A 512 6.45 0.21 2.99
N PRO A 513 7.74 0.47 2.73
CA PRO A 513 8.64 1.15 3.66
C PRO A 513 8.08 2.45 4.22
N ILE A 514 8.37 2.71 5.48
CA ILE A 514 7.97 3.94 6.16
C ILE A 514 8.69 5.14 5.54
N GLY A 515 8.02 6.29 5.49
CA GLY A 515 8.54 7.47 4.81
C GLY A 515 8.06 7.63 3.37
N THR A 516 7.28 6.67 2.88
CA THR A 516 6.63 6.77 1.55
C THR A 516 5.79 8.05 1.46
N ASN A 517 6.09 8.87 0.48
CA ASN A 517 5.39 10.09 0.10
C ASN A 517 5.21 10.14 -1.43
N ASN A 518 4.63 11.20 -1.98
CA ASN A 518 4.35 11.28 -3.41
C ASN A 518 5.62 11.19 -4.28
N ALA A 519 6.72 11.85 -3.89
CA ALA A 519 7.98 11.75 -4.64
C ALA A 519 8.54 10.32 -4.68
N VAL A 520 8.44 9.59 -3.56
CA VAL A 520 8.83 8.17 -3.50
C VAL A 520 7.91 7.30 -4.35
N ARG A 521 6.60 7.58 -4.35
CA ARG A 521 5.63 6.88 -5.21
C ARG A 521 5.94 7.09 -6.68
N ASP A 522 6.21 8.33 -7.10
CA ASP A 522 6.57 8.67 -8.48
C ASP A 522 7.83 7.92 -8.94
N ALA A 523 8.87 7.88 -8.13
CA ALA A 523 10.10 7.14 -8.45
C ALA A 523 9.83 5.64 -8.63
N ARG A 524 9.02 5.04 -7.76
CA ARG A 524 8.64 3.61 -7.87
C ARG A 524 7.74 3.33 -9.09
N ILE A 525 6.82 4.25 -9.45
CA ILE A 525 6.00 4.15 -10.68
C ILE A 525 6.92 4.14 -11.90
N GLN A 526 7.84 5.10 -11.99
CA GLN A 526 8.78 5.19 -13.10
C GLN A 526 9.62 3.90 -13.25
N ALA A 527 10.11 3.36 -12.13
CA ALA A 527 10.87 2.11 -12.12
C ALA A 527 10.05 0.92 -12.64
N LEU A 528 8.77 0.79 -12.27
CA LEU A 528 7.90 -0.28 -12.81
C LEU A 528 7.69 -0.15 -14.32
N TYR A 529 7.47 1.07 -14.83
CA TYR A 529 7.35 1.30 -16.27
C TYR A 529 8.68 1.09 -17.01
N GLU A 530 9.83 1.31 -16.36
CA GLU A 530 11.14 0.94 -16.93
C GLU A 530 11.31 -0.58 -17.02
N ILE A 531 10.91 -1.31 -15.99
CA ILE A 531 10.89 -2.78 -16.02
C ILE A 531 10.02 -3.25 -17.21
N ASP A 532 8.81 -2.73 -17.36
CA ASP A 532 7.94 -3.07 -18.50
C ASP A 532 8.64 -2.82 -19.85
N ARG A 533 9.26 -1.65 -20.03
CA ARG A 533 9.95 -1.31 -21.29
C ARG A 533 11.16 -2.19 -21.58
N SER A 534 11.84 -2.65 -20.53
CA SER A 534 13.05 -3.46 -20.66
C SER A 534 12.78 -4.94 -20.95
N LEU A 535 11.57 -5.43 -20.66
CA LEU A 535 11.21 -6.83 -20.86
C LEU A 535 10.82 -7.10 -22.32
N PRO A 536 11.27 -8.23 -22.91
CA PRO A 536 10.83 -8.63 -24.24
C PRO A 536 9.35 -9.05 -24.28
N LEU A 537 8.86 -9.60 -23.18
CA LEU A 537 7.47 -10.02 -23.00
C LEU A 537 6.70 -8.89 -22.33
N ARG A 538 5.78 -8.23 -23.04
CA ARG A 538 5.05 -7.04 -22.56
C ARG A 538 3.53 -7.19 -22.55
N LYS A 539 3.02 -8.35 -22.94
CA LYS A 539 1.58 -8.64 -23.01
C LYS A 539 1.25 -9.93 -22.28
N SER A 540 0.18 -9.94 -21.52
CA SER A 540 -0.19 -11.07 -20.67
C SER A 540 -0.54 -12.32 -21.47
N HIS A 541 -1.27 -12.18 -22.59
CA HIS A 541 -1.67 -13.31 -23.45
C HIS A 541 -0.50 -13.94 -24.25
N GLU A 542 0.66 -13.29 -24.28
CA GLU A 542 1.87 -13.84 -24.89
C GLU A 542 2.70 -14.66 -23.91
N ASN A 543 2.42 -14.60 -22.59
CA ASN A 543 3.18 -15.30 -21.57
C ASN A 543 3.15 -16.83 -21.82
N PRO A 544 4.32 -17.48 -22.03
CA PRO A 544 4.37 -18.91 -22.37
C PRO A 544 3.91 -19.79 -21.21
N GLU A 545 4.20 -19.43 -19.95
CA GLU A 545 3.75 -20.21 -18.79
C GLU A 545 2.24 -20.11 -18.58
N VAL A 546 1.65 -18.95 -18.89
CA VAL A 546 0.17 -18.80 -18.89
C VAL A 546 -0.46 -19.61 -20.01
N LYS A 547 0.10 -19.65 -21.20
CA LYS A 547 -0.38 -20.54 -22.28
C LYS A 547 -0.31 -22.01 -21.88
N THR A 548 0.83 -22.43 -21.33
CA THR A 548 1.05 -23.81 -20.89
C THR A 548 0.03 -24.25 -19.84
N ILE A 549 -0.27 -23.40 -18.84
CA ILE A 549 -1.25 -23.79 -17.81
C ILE A 549 -2.68 -23.90 -18.36
N TYR A 550 -3.05 -23.08 -19.35
CA TYR A 550 -4.32 -23.28 -20.05
C TYR A 550 -4.34 -24.58 -20.83
N GLU A 551 -3.29 -24.89 -21.59
CA GLU A 551 -3.20 -26.12 -22.38
C GLU A 551 -3.20 -27.39 -21.50
N GLU A 552 -2.45 -27.39 -20.41
CA GLU A 552 -2.28 -28.55 -19.53
C GLU A 552 -3.41 -28.73 -18.51
N PHE A 553 -4.07 -27.63 -18.07
CA PHE A 553 -4.89 -27.70 -16.87
C PHE A 553 -6.26 -27.02 -16.98
N PHE A 554 -6.34 -25.78 -17.44
CA PHE A 554 -7.62 -25.03 -17.47
C PHE A 554 -8.42 -25.21 -18.75
N GLY A 555 -7.78 -25.52 -19.87
CA GLY A 555 -8.38 -25.61 -21.21
C GLY A 555 -8.50 -24.23 -21.87
N ALA A 556 -9.29 -23.33 -21.30
CA ALA A 556 -9.50 -21.97 -21.82
C ALA A 556 -9.87 -21.00 -20.69
N PRO A 557 -9.70 -19.69 -20.89
CA PRO A 557 -10.28 -18.68 -20.00
C PRO A 557 -11.80 -18.86 -19.85
N LEU A 558 -12.31 -18.59 -18.65
CA LEU A 558 -13.73 -18.76 -18.27
C LEU A 558 -14.26 -20.21 -18.45
N SER A 559 -13.38 -21.22 -18.53
CA SER A 559 -13.80 -22.63 -18.49
C SER A 559 -14.37 -22.98 -17.10
N GLN A 560 -15.06 -24.10 -16.98
CA GLN A 560 -15.59 -24.54 -15.69
C GLN A 560 -14.48 -24.63 -14.62
N ARG A 561 -13.34 -25.26 -14.94
CA ARG A 561 -12.20 -25.38 -14.02
C ARG A 561 -11.58 -24.04 -13.66
N SER A 562 -11.48 -23.14 -14.62
CA SER A 562 -11.03 -21.78 -14.41
C SER A 562 -11.98 -21.03 -13.44
N HIS A 563 -13.30 -21.13 -13.64
CA HIS A 563 -14.28 -20.55 -12.70
C HIS A 563 -14.17 -21.13 -11.29
N GLU A 564 -14.00 -22.43 -11.14
CA GLU A 564 -13.88 -23.08 -9.83
C GLU A 564 -12.62 -22.64 -9.06
N LEU A 565 -11.52 -22.34 -9.75
CA LEU A 565 -10.21 -22.10 -9.15
C LEU A 565 -9.81 -20.62 -9.14
N LEU A 566 -10.15 -19.86 -10.18
CA LEU A 566 -9.66 -18.51 -10.42
C LEU A 566 -10.72 -17.42 -10.21
N HIS A 567 -11.99 -17.79 -10.00
CA HIS A 567 -13.06 -16.85 -9.74
C HIS A 567 -13.61 -17.00 -8.32
N THR A 568 -14.32 -15.97 -7.85
CA THR A 568 -14.93 -15.91 -6.53
C THR A 568 -16.19 -15.04 -6.54
N HIS A 569 -16.92 -15.06 -5.44
CA HIS A 569 -18.09 -14.22 -5.23
C HIS A 569 -17.88 -13.31 -4.03
N TYR A 570 -18.39 -12.10 -4.13
CA TYR A 570 -18.34 -11.10 -3.06
C TYR A 570 -19.73 -10.94 -2.44
N HIS A 571 -19.77 -10.57 -1.15
CA HIS A 571 -21.01 -10.52 -0.37
C HIS A 571 -21.14 -9.20 0.37
N ALA A 572 -22.38 -8.69 0.40
CA ALA A 572 -22.71 -7.53 1.21
C ALA A 572 -22.29 -7.76 2.67
N ARG A 573 -21.52 -6.85 3.23
CA ARG A 573 -21.15 -6.85 4.64
C ARG A 573 -22.07 -5.90 5.37
N LYS A 574 -22.85 -6.40 6.32
CA LYS A 574 -23.68 -5.56 7.18
C LYS A 574 -22.79 -4.53 7.86
N LYS A 575 -23.12 -3.25 7.71
CA LYS A 575 -22.72 -2.25 8.70
C LYS A 575 -23.23 -2.76 10.04
N ARG A 576 -22.37 -3.21 10.95
CA ARG A 576 -22.78 -3.79 12.25
C ARG A 576 -23.51 -2.79 13.16
N HIS A 577 -23.62 -1.53 12.72
CA HIS A 577 -24.33 -0.46 13.40
C HIS A 577 -25.37 0.17 12.48
N ASP A 578 -26.41 -0.61 12.20
CA ASP A 578 -27.68 -0.03 11.78
C ASP A 578 -28.38 0.53 13.04
N PHE A 579 -28.21 1.82 13.25
CA PHE A 579 -28.89 2.56 14.33
C PHE A 579 -30.36 2.89 13.98
N SER A 580 -30.92 2.35 12.91
CA SER A 580 -32.33 2.56 12.50
C SER A 580 -33.34 2.10 13.55
N HIS A 581 -32.90 1.31 14.56
CA HIS A 581 -33.73 0.93 15.69
C HIS A 581 -33.71 1.93 16.87
N LEU A 582 -32.95 3.04 16.76
CA LEU A 582 -32.88 4.07 17.81
C LEU A 582 -33.77 5.30 17.52
N ASN A 583 -34.64 5.23 16.51
CA ASN A 583 -35.67 6.25 16.22
C ASN A 583 -37.00 5.81 16.76
#